data_c8ced69e5cec27b0b5fa242a7862814a
#
_entry.id   c8ced69e5cec27b0b5fa242a7862814a
#
_cell.length_a   1.000
_cell.length_b   1.000
_cell.length_c   1.000
_cell.angle_alpha   90.00
_cell.angle_beta   90.00
_cell.angle_gamma   90.00
#
_symmetry.space_group_name_H-M   'P 1'
#
loop_
_entity.id
_entity.type
_entity.pdbx_description
1 polymer ?
#
loop_
_entity_poly.entity_id
_entity_poly.type
_entity_poly.pdbx_seq_one_letter_code
_entity_poly.pdbx_strand_id
1 'polypeptide(L)'
;MNEDKVREFASHVRDFAEKLDETHQDSSATLTKMADVYQGASYEALLAKWAQLSSDHMSELLSSCHAVATALDVAADVIVGMKTEAIAELVVLAASFVADQAAAVATLGLAEAAEVLIVEAAEKLMDFLEQQLEQYIIGQVIEAAVEPLVETVGRAVAGLVFQAAESAAGVSAGASAGTGFSIDPDQVHARAELMHGHAEKVAAHAEEFTSRLSGVTFE
;
A
#
# COMPACT_ATOMS: atom_id res chain seq x y z
N MET A 1 10.06 -2.32 -17.16
CA MET A 1 9.37 -1.87 -15.90
C MET A 1 9.64 -0.40 -15.65
N ASN A 2 8.62 0.37 -15.30
CA ASN A 2 8.68 1.83 -15.16
C ASN A 2 8.71 2.22 -13.68
N GLU A 3 9.86 2.72 -13.18
CA GLU A 3 10.07 3.12 -11.79
C GLU A 3 9.18 4.28 -11.36
N ASP A 4 8.84 5.19 -12.29
CA ASP A 4 7.94 6.31 -11.98
C ASP A 4 6.53 5.83 -11.68
N LYS A 5 6.09 4.76 -12.34
CA LYS A 5 4.80 4.11 -12.07
C LYS A 5 4.79 3.39 -10.72
N VAL A 6 5.92 2.82 -10.32
CA VAL A 6 6.05 2.23 -8.97
C VAL A 6 5.98 3.30 -7.89
N ARG A 7 6.62 4.46 -8.09
CA ARG A 7 6.50 5.62 -7.19
C ARG A 7 5.10 6.23 -7.18
N GLU A 8 4.44 6.29 -8.33
CA GLU A 8 3.03 6.72 -8.43
C GLU A 8 2.13 5.80 -7.58
N PHE A 9 2.32 4.49 -7.67
CA PHE A 9 1.62 3.53 -6.84
C PHE A 9 1.88 3.77 -5.34
N ALA A 10 3.14 3.96 -4.94
CA ALA A 10 3.50 4.29 -3.56
C ALA A 10 2.80 5.57 -3.05
N SER A 11 2.71 6.59 -3.92
CA SER A 11 1.99 7.83 -3.61
C SER A 11 0.49 7.57 -3.39
N HIS A 12 -0.15 6.76 -4.22
CA HIS A 12 -1.57 6.42 -4.04
C HIS A 12 -1.84 5.68 -2.73
N VAL A 13 -0.93 4.80 -2.31
CA VAL A 13 -1.04 4.12 -1.00
C VAL A 13 -0.94 5.13 0.15
N ARG A 14 -0.04 6.11 0.08
CA ARG A 14 0.09 7.16 1.10
C ARG A 14 -1.14 8.06 1.15
N ASP A 15 -1.61 8.52 0.00
CA ASP A 15 -2.82 9.35 -0.10
C ASP A 15 -4.04 8.63 0.50
N PHE A 16 -4.15 7.33 0.26
CA PHE A 16 -5.21 6.51 0.84
C PHE A 16 -5.10 6.43 2.37
N ALA A 17 -3.89 6.16 2.90
CA ALA A 17 -3.66 6.10 4.33
C ALA A 17 -3.97 7.45 5.02
N GLU A 18 -3.56 8.57 4.44
CA GLU A 18 -3.82 9.92 4.96
C GLU A 18 -5.32 10.22 5.01
N LYS A 19 -6.07 9.93 3.95
CA LYS A 19 -7.52 10.11 3.89
C LYS A 19 -8.26 9.24 4.92
N LEU A 20 -7.78 8.00 5.13
CA LEU A 20 -8.33 7.12 6.16
C LEU A 20 -8.09 7.67 7.56
N ASP A 21 -6.88 8.13 7.86
CA ASP A 21 -6.51 8.69 9.15
C ASP A 21 -7.34 9.96 9.44
N GLU A 22 -7.48 10.85 8.48
CA GLU A 22 -8.30 12.06 8.57
C GLU A 22 -9.77 11.73 8.88
N THR A 23 -10.36 10.79 8.14
CA THR A 23 -11.74 10.37 8.36
C THR A 23 -11.91 9.67 9.73
N HIS A 24 -10.90 8.92 10.18
CA HIS A 24 -10.90 8.29 11.48
C HIS A 24 -10.82 9.32 12.63
N GLN A 25 -9.99 10.35 12.48
CA GLN A 25 -9.91 11.46 13.44
C GLN A 25 -11.24 12.22 13.53
N ASP A 26 -11.89 12.51 12.40
CA ASP A 26 -13.21 13.14 12.33
C ASP A 26 -14.27 12.28 13.04
N SER A 27 -14.23 10.98 12.84
CA SER A 27 -15.12 10.00 13.49
C SER A 27 -14.91 9.99 14.99
N SER A 28 -13.66 9.97 15.44
CA SER A 28 -13.29 10.03 16.86
C SER A 28 -13.74 11.32 17.52
N ALA A 29 -13.60 12.46 16.83
CA ALA A 29 -14.09 13.75 17.30
C ALA A 29 -15.63 13.78 17.41
N THR A 30 -16.33 13.15 16.46
CA THR A 30 -17.80 13.04 16.48
C THR A 30 -18.28 12.21 17.66
N LEU A 31 -17.63 11.07 17.95
CA LEU A 31 -17.92 10.23 19.11
C LEU A 31 -17.62 10.94 20.42
N THR A 32 -16.52 11.67 20.51
CA THR A 32 -16.19 12.44 21.72
C THR A 32 -17.25 13.51 22.02
N LYS A 33 -17.72 14.22 21.00
CA LYS A 33 -18.79 15.20 21.13
C LYS A 33 -20.16 14.59 21.47
N MET A 34 -20.32 13.28 21.29
CA MET A 34 -21.55 12.59 21.72
C MET A 34 -21.72 12.58 23.25
N ALA A 35 -20.65 12.76 24.03
CA ALA A 35 -20.68 12.91 25.48
C ALA A 35 -21.60 14.02 25.96
N ASP A 36 -21.78 15.08 25.16
CA ASP A 36 -22.61 16.22 25.49
C ASP A 36 -24.12 15.89 25.48
N VAL A 37 -24.49 14.85 24.72
CA VAL A 37 -25.90 14.53 24.43
C VAL A 37 -26.30 13.11 24.83
N TYR A 38 -25.31 12.28 25.17
CA TYR A 38 -25.51 10.90 25.59
C TYR A 38 -24.55 10.53 26.72
N GLN A 39 -25.07 10.25 27.88
CA GLN A 39 -24.32 9.89 29.08
C GLN A 39 -24.84 8.58 29.68
N GLY A 40 -23.94 7.73 30.16
CA GLY A 40 -24.26 6.45 30.78
C GLY A 40 -23.35 5.33 30.35
N ALA A 41 -23.50 4.17 30.99
CA ALA A 41 -22.66 3.01 30.79
C ALA A 41 -22.55 2.53 29.31
N SER A 42 -23.64 2.68 28.56
CA SER A 42 -23.65 2.31 27.12
C SER A 42 -22.77 3.23 26.28
N TYR A 43 -22.71 4.53 26.59
CA TYR A 43 -21.80 5.46 25.93
C TYR A 43 -20.33 5.15 26.27
N GLU A 44 -20.04 4.88 27.54
CA GLU A 44 -18.69 4.49 27.97
C GLU A 44 -18.22 3.20 27.30
N ALA A 45 -19.11 2.21 27.17
CA ALA A 45 -18.83 0.97 26.44
C ALA A 45 -18.59 1.23 24.94
N LEU A 46 -19.33 2.13 24.31
CA LEU A 46 -19.11 2.55 22.92
C LEU A 46 -17.74 3.19 22.75
N LEU A 47 -17.34 4.11 23.64
CA LEU A 47 -16.02 4.75 23.60
C LEU A 47 -14.88 3.74 23.79
N ALA A 48 -15.03 2.83 24.74
CA ALA A 48 -14.03 1.79 24.99
C ALA A 48 -13.84 0.88 23.76
N LYS A 49 -14.94 0.50 23.12
CA LYS A 49 -14.94 -0.29 21.89
C LYS A 49 -14.28 0.47 20.73
N TRP A 50 -14.60 1.74 20.57
CA TRP A 50 -14.00 2.60 19.56
C TRP A 50 -12.50 2.78 19.79
N ALA A 51 -12.07 3.02 21.03
CA ALA A 51 -10.66 3.15 21.37
C ALA A 51 -9.87 1.88 21.05
N GLN A 52 -10.45 0.72 21.31
CA GLN A 52 -9.85 -0.56 20.94
C GLN A 52 -9.72 -0.72 19.42
N LEU A 53 -10.78 -0.42 18.65
CA LEU A 53 -10.74 -0.45 17.18
C LEU A 53 -9.71 0.53 16.61
N SER A 54 -9.60 1.73 17.22
CA SER A 54 -8.63 2.74 16.85
C SER A 54 -7.19 2.28 17.05
N SER A 55 -6.87 1.78 18.25
CA SER A 55 -5.51 1.41 18.62
C SER A 55 -5.02 0.16 17.90
N ASP A 56 -5.89 -0.85 17.80
CA ASP A 56 -5.47 -2.18 17.36
C ASP A 56 -5.57 -2.34 15.84
N HIS A 57 -6.62 -1.79 15.21
CA HIS A 57 -6.85 -2.04 13.78
C HIS A 57 -6.49 -0.86 12.88
N MET A 58 -6.89 0.36 13.25
CA MET A 58 -6.60 1.52 12.40
C MET A 58 -5.11 1.83 12.38
N SER A 59 -4.46 1.84 13.54
CA SER A 59 -3.02 2.05 13.65
C SER A 59 -2.21 1.01 12.88
N GLU A 60 -2.60 -0.27 12.96
CA GLU A 60 -1.97 -1.36 12.17
C GLU A 60 -2.17 -1.17 10.67
N LEU A 61 -3.39 -0.81 10.23
CA LEU A 61 -3.69 -0.58 8.82
C LEU A 61 -2.87 0.58 8.25
N LEU A 62 -2.82 1.71 8.95
CA LEU A 62 -2.02 2.86 8.53
C LEU A 62 -0.52 2.53 8.49
N SER A 63 -0.01 1.83 9.49
CA SER A 63 1.37 1.38 9.53
C SER A 63 1.70 0.46 8.36
N SER A 64 0.79 -0.44 8.00
CA SER A 64 0.95 -1.34 6.86
C SER A 64 0.95 -0.61 5.53
N CYS A 65 0.07 0.38 5.34
CA CYS A 65 0.08 1.23 4.15
C CYS A 65 1.42 1.96 4.01
N HIS A 66 1.95 2.52 5.09
CA HIS A 66 3.26 3.18 5.07
C HIS A 66 4.41 2.21 4.76
N ALA A 67 4.37 1.00 5.32
CA ALA A 67 5.37 -0.03 5.03
C ALA A 67 5.34 -0.44 3.55
N VAL A 68 4.16 -0.66 2.98
CA VAL A 68 3.98 -0.96 1.55
C VAL A 68 4.50 0.17 0.67
N ALA A 69 4.14 1.42 0.96
CA ALA A 69 4.59 2.57 0.19
C ALA A 69 6.12 2.72 0.24
N THR A 70 6.73 2.47 1.40
CA THR A 70 8.20 2.49 1.55
C THR A 70 8.86 1.38 0.76
N ALA A 71 8.31 0.16 0.79
CA ALA A 71 8.83 -0.97 0.01
C ALA A 71 8.74 -0.71 -1.50
N LEU A 72 7.68 -0.06 -1.96
CA LEU A 72 7.53 0.35 -3.37
C LEU A 72 8.58 1.40 -3.78
N ASP A 73 8.89 2.39 -2.92
CA ASP A 73 9.97 3.35 -3.20
C ASP A 73 11.33 2.65 -3.30
N VAL A 74 11.63 1.73 -2.39
CA VAL A 74 12.86 0.93 -2.45
C VAL A 74 12.91 0.11 -3.75
N ALA A 75 11.79 -0.50 -4.15
CA ALA A 75 11.71 -1.23 -5.42
C ALA A 75 11.96 -0.32 -6.63
N ALA A 76 11.43 0.91 -6.62
CA ALA A 76 11.70 1.89 -7.68
C ALA A 76 13.19 2.27 -7.75
N ASP A 77 13.85 2.46 -6.61
CA ASP A 77 15.28 2.77 -6.55
C ASP A 77 16.14 1.61 -7.06
N VAL A 78 15.77 0.37 -6.77
CA VAL A 78 16.42 -0.82 -7.31
C VAL A 78 16.28 -0.88 -8.84
N ILE A 79 15.08 -0.60 -9.38
CA ILE A 79 14.87 -0.55 -10.84
C ILE A 79 15.81 0.48 -11.50
N VAL A 80 15.95 1.67 -10.90
CA VAL A 80 16.88 2.70 -11.38
C VAL A 80 18.32 2.21 -11.34
N GLY A 81 18.73 1.56 -10.24
CA GLY A 81 20.08 0.99 -10.11
C GLY A 81 20.40 -0.02 -11.20
N MET A 82 19.49 -0.98 -11.45
CA MET A 82 19.65 -2.01 -12.48
C MET A 82 19.64 -1.44 -13.90
N LYS A 83 18.82 -0.43 -14.19
CA LYS A 83 18.86 0.28 -15.48
C LYS A 83 20.23 0.95 -15.70
N THR A 84 20.78 1.55 -14.65
CA THR A 84 22.09 2.20 -14.72
C THR A 84 23.20 1.18 -15.00
N GLU A 85 23.15 0.02 -14.35
CA GLU A 85 24.10 -1.08 -14.57
C GLU A 85 23.98 -1.63 -15.99
N ALA A 86 22.76 -1.89 -16.48
CA ALA A 86 22.53 -2.32 -17.86
C ALA A 86 23.07 -1.31 -18.89
N ILE A 87 22.87 0.00 -18.67
CA ILE A 87 23.42 1.04 -19.55
C ILE A 87 24.95 1.02 -19.53
N ALA A 88 25.58 0.83 -18.37
CA ALA A 88 27.02 0.74 -18.25
C ALA A 88 27.59 -0.45 -19.04
N GLU A 89 26.95 -1.62 -18.95
CA GLU A 89 27.33 -2.80 -19.73
C GLU A 89 27.14 -2.60 -21.23
N LEU A 90 26.05 -1.96 -21.66
CA LEU A 90 25.83 -1.60 -23.06
C LEU A 90 26.89 -0.64 -23.60
N VAL A 91 27.35 0.32 -22.78
CA VAL A 91 28.45 1.22 -23.15
C VAL A 91 29.76 0.46 -23.34
N VAL A 92 30.05 -0.52 -22.48
CA VAL A 92 31.25 -1.40 -22.64
C VAL A 92 31.15 -2.24 -23.91
N LEU A 93 29.99 -2.81 -24.19
CA LEU A 93 29.75 -3.57 -25.44
C LEU A 93 29.90 -2.67 -26.68
N ALA A 94 29.35 -1.47 -26.67
CA ALA A 94 29.49 -0.50 -27.75
C ALA A 94 30.94 -0.06 -27.95
N ALA A 95 31.72 0.14 -26.89
CA ALA A 95 33.13 0.45 -26.96
C ALA A 95 33.95 -0.70 -27.56
N SER A 96 33.64 -1.97 -27.20
CA SER A 96 34.24 -3.14 -27.77
C SER A 96 33.94 -3.26 -29.27
N PHE A 97 32.68 -2.99 -29.67
CA PHE A 97 32.28 -2.98 -31.06
C PHE A 97 33.06 -1.94 -31.90
N VAL A 98 33.20 -0.71 -31.39
CA VAL A 98 33.97 0.31 -32.07
C VAL A 98 35.46 -0.10 -32.23
N ALA A 99 36.04 -0.74 -31.21
CA ALA A 99 37.40 -1.24 -31.26
C ALA A 99 37.56 -2.39 -32.29
N ASP A 100 36.59 -3.29 -32.34
CA ASP A 100 36.58 -4.42 -33.30
C ASP A 100 36.36 -3.96 -34.74
N GLN A 101 35.49 -2.96 -34.95
CA GLN A 101 35.32 -2.30 -36.26
C GLN A 101 36.61 -1.63 -36.74
N ALA A 102 37.32 -0.93 -35.85
CA ALA A 102 38.60 -0.31 -36.17
C ALA A 102 39.65 -1.37 -36.52
N ALA A 103 39.65 -2.52 -35.86
CA ALA A 103 40.53 -3.66 -36.19
C ALA A 103 40.10 -4.36 -37.49
N ALA A 104 38.82 -4.50 -37.78
CA ALA A 104 38.27 -5.13 -38.98
C ALA A 104 38.52 -4.32 -40.25
N VAL A 105 38.47 -2.98 -40.17
CA VAL A 105 38.88 -2.07 -41.26
C VAL A 105 40.35 -2.32 -41.65
N ALA A 106 41.19 -2.69 -40.68
CA ALA A 106 42.60 -3.05 -40.91
C ALA A 106 42.77 -4.43 -41.55
N THR A 107 41.79 -5.36 -41.48
CA THR A 107 41.93 -6.77 -41.87
C THR A 107 41.01 -7.24 -43.00
N LEU A 108 40.21 -6.40 -43.63
CA LEU A 108 39.35 -6.69 -44.80
C LEU A 108 38.45 -7.94 -44.67
N GLY A 109 37.21 -7.81 -44.16
CA GLY A 109 36.16 -8.74 -44.52
C GLY A 109 35.38 -9.45 -43.40
N LEU A 110 35.55 -9.13 -42.13
CA LEU A 110 34.83 -9.78 -41.00
C LEU A 110 33.83 -8.87 -40.25
N ALA A 111 33.58 -7.66 -40.74
CA ALA A 111 32.75 -6.67 -40.07
C ALA A 111 31.27 -7.11 -39.89
N GLU A 112 30.65 -7.70 -40.88
CA GLU A 112 29.26 -8.13 -40.85
C GLU A 112 28.97 -9.26 -39.86
N ALA A 113 29.92 -10.20 -39.68
CA ALA A 113 29.77 -11.30 -38.73
C ALA A 113 29.92 -10.85 -37.27
N ALA A 114 30.74 -9.83 -37.00
CA ALA A 114 30.93 -9.25 -35.69
C ALA A 114 29.68 -8.45 -35.23
N GLU A 115 29.01 -7.74 -36.13
CA GLU A 115 27.81 -6.98 -35.87
C GLU A 115 26.66 -7.86 -35.38
N VAL A 116 26.41 -9.00 -36.04
CA VAL A 116 25.35 -9.95 -35.64
C VAL A 116 25.65 -10.55 -34.26
N LEU A 117 26.88 -10.89 -33.95
CA LEU A 117 27.26 -11.48 -32.65
C LEU A 117 27.10 -10.47 -31.49
N ILE A 118 27.31 -9.20 -31.73
CA ILE A 118 27.16 -8.15 -30.71
C ILE A 118 25.67 -7.85 -30.45
N VAL A 119 24.85 -7.83 -31.49
CA VAL A 119 23.39 -7.69 -31.33
C VAL A 119 22.82 -8.87 -30.55
N GLU A 120 23.20 -10.12 -30.92
CA GLU A 120 22.75 -11.29 -30.14
C GLU A 120 23.24 -11.27 -28.67
N ALA A 121 24.47 -10.81 -28.43
CA ALA A 121 24.99 -10.69 -27.07
C ALA A 121 24.26 -9.61 -26.27
N ALA A 122 23.91 -8.49 -26.88
CA ALA A 122 23.11 -7.41 -26.25
C ALA A 122 21.70 -7.88 -25.93
N GLU A 123 21.02 -8.59 -26.83
CA GLU A 123 19.69 -9.16 -26.60
C GLU A 123 19.71 -10.17 -25.43
N LYS A 124 20.68 -11.10 -25.40
CA LYS A 124 20.83 -12.06 -24.30
C LYS A 124 21.15 -11.40 -22.96
N LEU A 125 21.92 -10.31 -22.96
CA LEU A 125 22.19 -9.55 -21.76
C LEU A 125 20.93 -8.84 -21.26
N MET A 126 20.13 -8.25 -22.15
CA MET A 126 18.86 -7.61 -21.79
C MET A 126 17.88 -8.63 -21.19
N ASP A 127 17.71 -9.79 -21.82
CA ASP A 127 16.86 -10.88 -21.30
C ASP A 127 17.35 -11.37 -19.93
N PHE A 128 18.64 -11.50 -19.72
CA PHE A 128 19.23 -11.89 -18.44
C PHE A 128 18.97 -10.84 -17.34
N LEU A 129 19.18 -9.57 -17.66
CA LEU A 129 18.94 -8.46 -16.70
C LEU A 129 17.45 -8.33 -16.37
N GLU A 130 16.57 -8.52 -17.35
CA GLU A 130 15.12 -8.51 -17.12
C GLU A 130 14.70 -9.65 -16.19
N GLN A 131 15.19 -10.87 -16.39
CA GLN A 131 14.91 -12.01 -15.49
C GLN A 131 15.48 -11.80 -14.07
N GLN A 132 16.69 -11.25 -13.95
CA GLN A 132 17.30 -10.94 -12.64
C GLN A 132 16.50 -9.86 -11.91
N LEU A 133 16.06 -8.82 -12.63
CA LEU A 133 15.24 -7.75 -12.10
C LEU A 133 13.90 -8.29 -11.60
N GLU A 134 13.24 -9.12 -12.39
CA GLU A 134 11.95 -9.71 -12.04
C GLU A 134 12.06 -10.56 -10.76
N GLN A 135 13.05 -11.44 -10.68
CA GLN A 135 13.29 -12.28 -9.50
C GLN A 135 13.67 -11.46 -8.26
N TYR A 136 14.48 -10.41 -8.42
CA TYR A 136 14.90 -9.57 -7.33
C TYR A 136 13.74 -8.72 -6.78
N ILE A 137 12.92 -8.13 -7.67
CA ILE A 137 11.74 -7.35 -7.25
C ILE A 137 10.72 -8.27 -6.58
N ILE A 138 10.44 -9.43 -7.14
CA ILE A 138 9.52 -10.40 -6.55
C ILE A 138 10.00 -10.79 -5.15
N GLY A 139 11.29 -11.13 -4.99
CA GLY A 139 11.87 -11.49 -3.70
C GLY A 139 11.78 -10.35 -2.68
N GLN A 140 12.27 -9.17 -3.04
CA GLN A 140 12.33 -8.02 -2.11
C GLN A 140 10.95 -7.43 -1.80
N VAL A 141 10.05 -7.32 -2.76
CA VAL A 141 8.70 -6.76 -2.56
C VAL A 141 7.81 -7.77 -1.83
N ILE A 142 7.90 -9.05 -2.14
CA ILE A 142 7.09 -10.08 -1.48
C ILE A 142 7.56 -10.29 -0.04
N GLU A 143 8.85 -10.49 0.20
CA GLU A 143 9.38 -10.70 1.56
C GLU A 143 9.23 -9.46 2.46
N ALA A 144 9.53 -8.25 1.94
CA ALA A 144 9.56 -7.05 2.76
C ALA A 144 8.19 -6.41 2.97
N ALA A 145 7.25 -6.56 2.04
CA ALA A 145 5.98 -5.83 2.05
C ALA A 145 4.75 -6.72 2.07
N VAL A 146 4.73 -7.82 1.32
CA VAL A 146 3.53 -8.65 1.19
C VAL A 146 3.35 -9.56 2.39
N GLU A 147 4.41 -10.18 2.91
CA GLU A 147 4.30 -11.05 4.10
C GLU A 147 3.80 -10.30 5.36
N PRO A 148 4.41 -9.15 5.75
CA PRO A 148 3.90 -8.37 6.87
C PRO A 148 2.48 -7.83 6.63
N LEU A 149 2.15 -7.46 5.38
CA LEU A 149 0.82 -6.98 5.03
C LEU A 149 -0.24 -8.10 5.14
N VAL A 150 0.03 -9.29 4.62
CA VAL A 150 -0.87 -10.45 4.71
C VAL A 150 -1.12 -10.82 6.17
N GLU A 151 -0.09 -10.81 7.01
CA GLU A 151 -0.22 -11.09 8.44
C GLU A 151 -1.06 -10.02 9.14
N THR A 152 -0.84 -8.74 8.83
CA THR A 152 -1.57 -7.62 9.45
C THR A 152 -3.03 -7.58 8.99
N VAL A 153 -3.29 -7.76 7.70
CA VAL A 153 -4.66 -7.87 7.16
C VAL A 153 -5.35 -9.09 7.73
N GLY A 154 -4.64 -10.23 7.84
CA GLY A 154 -5.17 -11.45 8.46
C GLY A 154 -5.59 -11.23 9.91
N ARG A 155 -4.79 -10.53 10.72
CA ARG A 155 -5.12 -10.16 12.10
C ARG A 155 -6.30 -9.20 12.18
N ALA A 156 -6.32 -8.17 11.33
CA ALA A 156 -7.41 -7.20 11.29
C ALA A 156 -8.75 -7.87 10.91
N VAL A 157 -8.75 -8.74 9.90
CA VAL A 157 -9.94 -9.51 9.49
C VAL A 157 -10.37 -10.48 10.58
N ALA A 158 -9.44 -11.20 11.24
CA ALA A 158 -9.75 -12.08 12.35
C ALA A 158 -10.39 -11.31 13.53
N GLY A 159 -9.88 -10.11 13.84
CA GLY A 159 -10.46 -9.22 14.85
C GLY A 159 -11.88 -8.78 14.51
N LEU A 160 -12.16 -8.45 13.26
CA LEU A 160 -13.50 -8.08 12.79
C LEU A 160 -14.48 -9.26 12.87
N VAL A 161 -14.04 -10.46 12.51
CA VAL A 161 -14.87 -11.69 12.60
C VAL A 161 -15.18 -12.02 14.05
N PHE A 162 -14.20 -11.90 14.96
CA PHE A 162 -14.40 -12.13 16.39
C PHE A 162 -15.42 -11.16 16.99
N GLN A 163 -15.34 -9.87 16.62
CA GLN A 163 -16.28 -8.86 17.09
C GLN A 163 -17.70 -9.04 16.53
N ALA A 164 -17.82 -9.47 15.28
CA ALA A 164 -19.12 -9.82 14.70
C ALA A 164 -19.75 -11.00 15.45
N ALA A 165 -18.95 -12.00 15.83
CA ALA A 165 -19.40 -13.14 16.61
C ALA A 165 -19.80 -12.76 18.04
N GLU A 166 -19.04 -11.88 18.72
CA GLU A 166 -19.41 -11.34 20.05
C GLU A 166 -20.70 -10.53 19.99
N SER A 167 -20.90 -9.71 18.98
CA SER A 167 -22.12 -8.93 18.78
C SER A 167 -23.32 -9.84 18.47
N ALA A 168 -23.14 -10.89 17.69
CA ALA A 168 -24.16 -11.88 17.38
C ALA A 168 -24.49 -12.78 18.58
N ALA A 169 -23.53 -13.04 19.47
CA ALA A 169 -23.73 -13.82 20.68
C ALA A 169 -24.51 -13.08 21.79
N GLY A 170 -24.95 -11.86 21.51
CA GLY A 170 -25.82 -11.08 22.41
C GLY A 170 -25.17 -10.89 23.79
N VAL A 171 -23.92 -10.47 23.81
CA VAL A 171 -23.31 -9.97 25.05
C VAL A 171 -24.08 -8.72 25.44
N SER A 172 -25.19 -8.93 26.10
CA SER A 172 -25.86 -7.92 26.90
C SER A 172 -24.80 -7.54 27.93
N ALA A 173 -24.12 -6.42 27.69
CA ALA A 173 -23.44 -5.70 28.75
C ALA A 173 -24.45 -5.64 29.87
N GLY A 174 -24.19 -6.35 30.96
CA GLY A 174 -25.04 -6.32 32.12
C GLY A 174 -25.20 -4.85 32.51
N ALA A 175 -26.36 -4.32 32.19
CA ALA A 175 -26.71 -2.98 32.55
C ALA A 175 -26.74 -2.91 34.08
N SER A 176 -25.58 -2.63 34.64
CA SER A 176 -25.54 -2.06 35.99
C SER A 176 -26.29 -0.73 35.85
N ALA A 177 -27.47 -0.65 36.41
CA ALA A 177 -28.23 0.56 36.48
C ALA A 177 -27.47 1.58 37.32
N GLY A 178 -26.46 2.21 36.73
CA GLY A 178 -25.74 3.34 37.26
C GLY A 178 -26.67 4.57 37.25
N THR A 179 -26.77 5.24 38.36
CA THR A 179 -27.52 6.49 38.57
C THR A 179 -26.97 7.59 37.65
N GLY A 180 -27.63 7.82 36.53
CA GLY A 180 -27.29 8.91 35.63
C GLY A 180 -27.30 8.50 34.16
N PHE A 181 -28.51 8.23 33.64
CA PHE A 181 -28.71 8.09 32.19
C PHE A 181 -29.31 9.42 31.69
N SER A 182 -28.66 10.04 30.74
CA SER A 182 -29.16 11.19 30.01
C SER A 182 -28.96 10.97 28.51
N ILE A 183 -30.03 11.18 27.74
CA ILE A 183 -29.98 11.08 26.29
C ILE A 183 -30.86 12.17 25.67
N ASP A 184 -30.32 12.84 24.68
CA ASP A 184 -31.06 13.67 23.74
C ASP A 184 -31.19 12.87 22.42
N PRO A 185 -32.34 12.24 22.14
CA PRO A 185 -32.49 11.33 21.01
C PRO A 185 -32.28 12.02 19.67
N ASP A 186 -32.70 13.26 19.51
CA ASP A 186 -32.60 13.98 18.25
C ASP A 186 -31.14 14.32 17.94
N GLN A 187 -30.39 14.73 18.93
CA GLN A 187 -28.96 15.00 18.76
C GLN A 187 -28.12 13.73 18.61
N VAL A 188 -28.47 12.64 19.29
CA VAL A 188 -27.82 11.34 19.08
C VAL A 188 -28.07 10.87 17.67
N HIS A 189 -29.30 11.03 17.15
CA HIS A 189 -29.61 10.67 15.75
C HIS A 189 -28.78 11.49 14.76
N ALA A 190 -28.69 12.81 14.96
CA ALA A 190 -27.85 13.66 14.11
C ALA A 190 -26.36 13.26 14.15
N ARG A 191 -25.83 12.83 15.32
CA ARG A 191 -24.45 12.32 15.42
C ARG A 191 -24.28 10.97 14.73
N ALA A 192 -25.29 10.10 14.80
CA ALA A 192 -25.29 8.82 14.09
C ALA A 192 -25.27 9.02 12.56
N GLU A 193 -26.01 10.01 12.06
CA GLU A 193 -25.95 10.38 10.62
C GLU A 193 -24.56 10.87 10.21
N LEU A 194 -23.88 11.67 11.06
CA LEU A 194 -22.49 12.06 10.79
C LEU A 194 -21.55 10.85 10.74
N MET A 195 -21.70 9.90 11.68
CA MET A 195 -20.91 8.66 11.65
C MET A 195 -21.19 7.82 10.41
N HIS A 196 -22.44 7.77 9.94
CA HIS A 196 -22.78 7.12 8.69
C HIS A 196 -22.10 7.80 7.50
N GLY A 197 -22.10 9.13 7.46
CA GLY A 197 -21.38 9.91 6.44
C GLY A 197 -19.86 9.66 6.48
N HIS A 198 -19.25 9.42 7.64
CA HIS A 198 -17.85 9.04 7.73
C HIS A 198 -17.60 7.63 7.15
N ALA A 199 -18.51 6.68 7.39
CA ALA A 199 -18.42 5.34 6.80
C ALA A 199 -18.52 5.39 5.26
N GLU A 200 -19.42 6.23 4.71
CA GLU A 200 -19.52 6.46 3.27
C GLU A 200 -18.24 7.07 2.69
N LYS A 201 -17.60 8.00 3.41
CA LYS A 201 -16.29 8.55 2.98
C LYS A 201 -15.21 7.47 2.93
N VAL A 202 -15.13 6.60 3.92
CA VAL A 202 -14.17 5.47 3.90
C VAL A 202 -14.40 4.57 2.69
N ALA A 203 -15.66 4.25 2.37
CA ALA A 203 -16.00 3.46 1.18
C ALA A 203 -15.56 4.19 -0.11
N ALA A 204 -15.84 5.49 -0.22
CA ALA A 204 -15.43 6.30 -1.37
C ALA A 204 -13.90 6.38 -1.51
N HIS A 205 -13.16 6.48 -0.40
CA HIS A 205 -11.69 6.44 -0.43
C HIS A 205 -11.16 5.10 -0.95
N ALA A 206 -11.79 3.99 -0.56
CA ALA A 206 -11.42 2.65 -1.05
C ALA A 206 -11.71 2.49 -2.56
N GLU A 207 -12.85 3.00 -3.04
CA GLU A 207 -13.19 3.01 -4.46
C GLU A 207 -12.23 3.88 -5.28
N GLU A 208 -11.93 5.09 -4.81
CA GLU A 208 -10.96 5.99 -5.44
C GLU A 208 -9.58 5.34 -5.52
N PHE A 209 -9.12 4.74 -4.42
CA PHE A 209 -7.85 4.02 -4.37
C PHE A 209 -7.80 2.88 -5.38
N THR A 210 -8.82 2.03 -5.41
CA THR A 210 -8.93 0.92 -6.36
C THR A 210 -8.93 1.42 -7.81
N SER A 211 -9.64 2.50 -8.08
CA SER A 211 -9.69 3.12 -9.41
C SER A 211 -8.32 3.66 -9.84
N ARG A 212 -7.60 4.33 -8.95
CA ARG A 212 -6.25 4.84 -9.23
C ARG A 212 -5.26 3.70 -9.48
N LEU A 213 -5.32 2.63 -8.67
CA LEU A 213 -4.46 1.47 -8.86
C LEU A 213 -4.69 0.77 -10.20
N SER A 214 -5.93 0.66 -10.65
CA SER A 214 -6.26 0.05 -11.93
C SER A 214 -5.73 0.85 -13.14
N GLY A 215 -5.43 2.13 -12.95
CA GLY A 215 -4.81 3.00 -13.96
C GLY A 215 -3.28 2.94 -14.02
N VAL A 216 -2.63 2.31 -13.04
CA VAL A 216 -1.17 2.19 -13.02
C VAL A 216 -0.75 0.97 -13.85
N THR A 217 -0.05 1.21 -14.96
CA THR A 217 0.57 0.16 -15.79
C THR A 217 2.09 0.24 -15.63
N PHE A 218 2.74 -0.91 -15.41
CA PHE A 218 4.19 -0.98 -15.14
C PHE A 218 5.03 -1.20 -16.41
N GLU A 219 4.40 -1.13 -17.58
CA GLU A 219 5.08 -1.20 -18.89
C GLU A 219 5.86 0.04 -19.22
#